data_bceee93881cefb42655f59073be24ae9
#
_entry.id   bceee93881cefb42655f59073be24ae9
#
_cell.length_a   1.000
_cell.length_b   1.000
_cell.length_c   1.000
_cell.angle_alpha   90.00
_cell.angle_beta   90.00
_cell.angle_gamma   90.00
#
_symmetry.space_group_name_H-M   'P 1'
#
loop_
_entity.id
_entity.type
_entity.pdbx_description
1 polymer ?
#
loop_
_entity_poly.entity_id
_entity_poly.type
_entity_poly.pdbx_seq_one_letter_code
_entity_poly.pdbx_strand_id
1 'polypeptide(L)'
;MGIIKNIKEEIRIIRERDPAIHSSMEVFLYPSFRVMLHYRLAHRLYLKKHYFLARCISQRGVRKTGIEIHPGASIGSGFFIDHGSGVIIGETSIIGNNVTLYQGVTLGGTGKETGKRHPTIEDNVMISAGAKILGSFTIGTNSKIGAGSVVLEEVPPNCTVVGVPGRIVKRENETIPRESMDQIHLPDPIKEDIQNLQRANSELTNRLLDMENEIRQLKKDRQNQERQKNNETL
;
A
#
# COMPACT_ATOMS: atom_id res chain seq x y z
N MET A 1 0.71 -10.85 -28.03
CA MET A 1 1.76 -11.75 -27.53
C MET A 1 1.25 -13.19 -27.59
N GLY A 2 2.04 -14.20 -28.08
CA GLY A 2 1.58 -15.58 -28.22
C GLY A 2 1.44 -16.28 -26.86
N ILE A 3 0.49 -17.22 -26.71
CA ILE A 3 0.22 -17.95 -25.45
C ILE A 3 1.51 -18.60 -24.89
N ILE A 4 2.31 -19.22 -25.76
CA ILE A 4 3.55 -19.90 -25.36
C ILE A 4 4.58 -18.93 -24.76
N LYS A 5 4.69 -17.71 -25.30
CA LYS A 5 5.58 -16.68 -24.77
C LYS A 5 5.18 -16.26 -23.37
N ASN A 6 3.86 -16.07 -23.15
CA ASN A 6 3.33 -15.73 -21.83
C ASN A 6 3.56 -16.84 -20.79
N ILE A 7 3.36 -18.11 -21.16
CA ILE A 7 3.61 -19.25 -20.25
C ILE A 7 5.09 -19.32 -19.85
N LYS A 8 6.01 -19.18 -20.80
CA LYS A 8 7.45 -19.17 -20.51
C LYS A 8 7.84 -18.02 -19.57
N GLU A 9 7.25 -16.86 -19.77
CA GLU A 9 7.47 -15.68 -18.93
C GLU A 9 6.96 -15.90 -17.49
N GLU A 10 5.74 -16.41 -17.32
CA GLU A 10 5.17 -16.71 -16.00
C GLU A 10 6.04 -17.73 -15.25
N ILE A 11 6.50 -18.79 -15.93
CA ILE A 11 7.41 -19.80 -15.32
C ILE A 11 8.71 -19.15 -14.86
N ARG A 12 9.30 -18.28 -15.70
CA ARG A 12 10.53 -17.58 -15.37
C ARG A 12 10.37 -16.68 -14.14
N ILE A 13 9.31 -15.88 -14.11
CA ILE A 13 9.03 -14.93 -13.03
C ILE A 13 8.86 -15.64 -11.69
N ILE A 14 8.06 -16.73 -11.65
CA ILE A 14 7.83 -17.47 -10.43
C ILE A 14 9.15 -18.07 -9.91
N ARG A 15 9.98 -18.62 -10.80
CA ARG A 15 11.29 -19.18 -10.42
C ARG A 15 12.30 -18.15 -9.93
N GLU A 16 12.25 -16.95 -10.49
CA GLU A 16 13.15 -15.85 -10.08
C GLU A 16 12.74 -15.24 -8.73
N ARG A 17 11.45 -15.30 -8.37
CA ARG A 17 10.92 -14.59 -7.20
C ARG A 17 10.60 -15.47 -6.01
N ASP A 18 10.36 -16.77 -6.22
CA ASP A 18 10.07 -17.68 -5.12
C ASP A 18 11.27 -18.61 -4.87
N PRO A 19 12.01 -18.41 -3.76
CA PRO A 19 13.15 -19.26 -3.41
C PRO A 19 12.75 -20.69 -2.99
N ALA A 20 11.45 -20.94 -2.71
CA ALA A 20 10.96 -22.25 -2.29
C ALA A 20 10.80 -23.25 -3.45
N ILE A 21 10.96 -22.80 -4.71
CA ILE A 21 10.82 -23.67 -5.89
C ILE A 21 12.07 -24.53 -6.09
N HIS A 22 11.87 -25.83 -6.07
CA HIS A 22 12.92 -26.82 -6.38
C HIS A 22 12.85 -27.35 -7.82
N SER A 23 11.68 -27.35 -8.46
CA SER A 23 11.46 -27.89 -9.80
C SER A 23 10.57 -26.99 -10.66
N SER A 24 10.88 -26.90 -11.96
CA SER A 24 10.01 -26.17 -12.91
C SER A 24 8.60 -26.78 -13.02
N MET A 25 8.42 -28.04 -12.64
CA MET A 25 7.11 -28.70 -12.63
C MET A 25 6.22 -28.19 -11.50
N GLU A 26 6.79 -27.73 -10.38
CA GLU A 26 6.05 -27.18 -9.27
C GLU A 26 5.28 -25.89 -9.63
N VAL A 27 5.81 -25.13 -10.61
CA VAL A 27 5.14 -23.90 -11.10
C VAL A 27 3.70 -24.17 -11.53
N PHE A 28 3.40 -25.32 -12.10
CA PHE A 28 2.04 -25.69 -12.52
C PHE A 28 1.06 -25.88 -11.36
N LEU A 29 1.57 -26.04 -10.14
CA LEU A 29 0.77 -26.16 -8.92
C LEU A 29 0.48 -24.78 -8.30
N TYR A 30 1.25 -23.76 -8.65
CA TYR A 30 1.10 -22.41 -8.10
C TYR A 30 -0.25 -21.79 -8.44
N PRO A 31 -0.99 -21.27 -7.44
CA PRO A 31 -2.25 -20.59 -7.67
C PRO A 31 -2.11 -19.40 -8.63
N SER A 32 -1.01 -18.63 -8.51
CA SER A 32 -0.70 -17.48 -9.37
C SER A 32 -0.57 -17.90 -10.84
N PHE A 33 0.18 -18.95 -11.15
CA PHE A 33 0.29 -19.47 -12.51
C PHE A 33 -1.09 -19.88 -13.08
N ARG A 34 -1.84 -20.64 -12.28
CA ARG A 34 -3.15 -21.16 -12.70
C ARG A 34 -4.18 -20.06 -12.94
N VAL A 35 -4.23 -19.04 -12.05
CA VAL A 35 -5.17 -17.92 -12.24
C VAL A 35 -4.80 -17.07 -13.44
N MET A 36 -3.50 -16.85 -13.71
CA MET A 36 -3.05 -16.08 -14.88
C MET A 36 -3.44 -16.76 -16.20
N LEU A 37 -3.39 -18.09 -16.28
CA LEU A 37 -3.90 -18.81 -17.45
C LEU A 37 -5.40 -18.59 -17.66
N HIS A 38 -6.21 -18.69 -16.58
CA HIS A 38 -7.66 -18.40 -16.65
C HIS A 38 -7.92 -16.95 -17.04
N TYR A 39 -7.22 -16.00 -16.42
CA TYR A 39 -7.35 -14.57 -16.71
C TYR A 39 -7.04 -14.27 -18.19
N ARG A 40 -5.90 -14.73 -18.72
CA ARG A 40 -5.52 -14.45 -20.12
C ARG A 40 -6.53 -14.97 -21.13
N LEU A 41 -7.15 -16.12 -20.87
CA LEU A 41 -8.22 -16.67 -21.70
C LEU A 41 -9.51 -15.85 -21.56
N ALA A 42 -9.91 -15.55 -20.32
CA ALA A 42 -11.10 -14.77 -20.02
C ALA A 42 -10.99 -13.32 -20.60
N HIS A 43 -9.83 -12.68 -20.45
CA HIS A 43 -9.55 -11.36 -21.00
C HIS A 43 -9.70 -11.30 -22.53
N ARG A 44 -9.19 -12.30 -23.25
CA ARG A 44 -9.37 -12.39 -24.71
C ARG A 44 -10.83 -12.49 -25.12
N LEU A 45 -11.63 -13.25 -24.39
CA LEU A 45 -13.07 -13.34 -24.65
C LEU A 45 -13.78 -12.04 -24.30
N TYR A 46 -13.37 -11.37 -23.22
CA TYR A 46 -13.89 -10.08 -22.81
C TYR A 46 -13.67 -9.01 -23.89
N LEU A 47 -12.44 -8.93 -24.44
CA LEU A 47 -12.12 -8.01 -25.55
C LEU A 47 -12.93 -8.31 -26.81
N LYS A 48 -13.33 -9.57 -27.05
CA LYS A 48 -14.25 -9.97 -28.14
C LYS A 48 -15.72 -9.80 -27.78
N LYS A 49 -16.05 -9.15 -26.64
CA LYS A 49 -17.41 -8.90 -26.13
C LYS A 49 -18.18 -10.17 -25.74
N HIS A 50 -17.51 -11.31 -25.56
CA HIS A 50 -18.12 -12.54 -25.03
C HIS A 50 -18.13 -12.51 -23.48
N TYR A 51 -18.81 -11.53 -22.91
CA TYR A 51 -18.72 -11.22 -21.47
C TYR A 51 -19.15 -12.36 -20.56
N PHE A 52 -20.23 -13.07 -20.90
CA PHE A 52 -20.70 -14.20 -20.11
C PHE A 52 -19.66 -15.33 -20.03
N LEU A 53 -19.10 -15.74 -21.18
CA LEU A 53 -18.08 -16.79 -21.24
C LEU A 53 -16.79 -16.36 -20.52
N ALA A 54 -16.39 -15.10 -20.69
CA ALA A 54 -15.26 -14.52 -19.97
C ALA A 54 -15.47 -14.62 -18.45
N ARG A 55 -16.68 -14.29 -17.97
CA ARG A 55 -17.02 -14.39 -16.54
C ARG A 55 -17.05 -15.83 -16.04
N CYS A 56 -17.57 -16.76 -16.80
CA CYS A 56 -17.54 -18.20 -16.47
C CYS A 56 -16.12 -18.70 -16.23
N ILE A 57 -15.18 -18.34 -17.12
CA ILE A 57 -13.77 -18.73 -17.00
C ILE A 57 -13.10 -18.07 -15.81
N SER A 58 -13.34 -16.76 -15.60
CA SER A 58 -12.83 -16.02 -14.43
C SER A 58 -13.29 -16.68 -13.14
N GLN A 59 -14.60 -16.96 -12.99
CA GLN A 59 -15.17 -17.61 -11.80
C GLN A 59 -14.64 -19.04 -11.58
N ARG A 60 -14.29 -19.75 -12.65
CA ARG A 60 -13.60 -21.04 -12.53
C ARG A 60 -12.19 -20.88 -11.97
N GLY A 61 -11.49 -19.79 -12.35
CA GLY A 61 -10.20 -19.41 -11.77
C GLY A 61 -10.31 -19.14 -10.26
N VAL A 62 -11.27 -18.31 -9.83
CA VAL A 62 -11.55 -18.02 -8.41
C VAL A 62 -11.74 -19.29 -7.60
N ARG A 63 -12.63 -20.19 -8.05
CA ARG A 63 -12.92 -21.46 -7.34
C ARG A 63 -11.72 -22.36 -7.18
N LYS A 64 -10.75 -22.30 -8.11
CA LYS A 64 -9.55 -23.15 -8.10
C LYS A 64 -8.38 -22.57 -7.34
N THR A 65 -8.33 -21.24 -7.18
CA THR A 65 -7.14 -20.55 -6.69
C THR A 65 -7.38 -19.61 -5.52
N GLY A 66 -8.63 -19.25 -5.27
CA GLY A 66 -8.96 -18.21 -4.28
C GLY A 66 -8.57 -16.79 -4.72
N ILE A 67 -8.18 -16.60 -6.00
CA ILE A 67 -7.75 -15.31 -6.56
C ILE A 67 -8.81 -14.83 -7.55
N GLU A 68 -9.36 -13.64 -7.34
CA GLU A 68 -10.31 -13.03 -8.26
C GLU A 68 -9.62 -11.98 -9.15
N ILE A 69 -9.62 -12.23 -10.46
CA ILE A 69 -9.21 -11.25 -11.47
C ILE A 69 -10.38 -11.05 -12.43
N HIS A 70 -10.91 -9.80 -12.46
CA HIS A 70 -11.96 -9.48 -13.42
C HIS A 70 -11.41 -9.52 -14.85
N PRO A 71 -12.13 -10.12 -15.82
CA PRO A 71 -11.62 -10.26 -17.19
C PRO A 71 -11.38 -8.93 -17.90
N GLY A 72 -11.98 -7.84 -17.45
CA GLY A 72 -11.76 -6.48 -17.99
C GLY A 72 -10.48 -5.82 -17.53
N ALA A 73 -9.85 -6.28 -16.47
CA ALA A 73 -8.58 -5.72 -15.98
C ALA A 73 -7.49 -5.81 -17.05
N SER A 74 -6.56 -4.84 -17.07
CA SER A 74 -5.39 -4.84 -17.94
C SER A 74 -4.14 -5.13 -17.11
N ILE A 75 -3.37 -6.15 -17.47
CA ILE A 75 -2.19 -6.59 -16.72
C ILE A 75 -0.99 -6.71 -17.66
N GLY A 76 0.09 -6.02 -17.33
CA GLY A 76 1.36 -6.00 -18.05
C GLY A 76 2.18 -7.27 -17.89
N SER A 77 3.45 -7.17 -18.26
CA SER A 77 4.43 -8.25 -18.18
C SER A 77 5.08 -8.31 -16.80
N GLY A 78 5.58 -9.48 -16.41
CA GLY A 78 6.32 -9.60 -15.14
C GLY A 78 5.44 -9.51 -13.90
N PHE A 79 4.13 -9.61 -14.03
CA PHE A 79 3.19 -9.60 -12.92
C PHE A 79 3.31 -10.86 -12.10
N PHE A 80 3.42 -10.73 -10.78
CA PHE A 80 3.55 -11.84 -9.85
C PHE A 80 2.58 -11.72 -8.68
N ILE A 81 1.94 -12.82 -8.31
CA ILE A 81 1.12 -12.91 -7.11
C ILE A 81 1.75 -13.95 -6.21
N ASP A 82 2.23 -13.54 -5.05
CA ASP A 82 2.74 -14.44 -4.04
C ASP A 82 1.63 -14.91 -3.10
N HIS A 83 1.56 -16.23 -2.85
CA HIS A 83 0.48 -16.92 -2.13
C HIS A 83 -0.92 -16.73 -2.75
N GLY A 84 -1.40 -15.53 -2.90
CA GLY A 84 -2.56 -15.09 -3.68
C GLY A 84 -3.93 -15.29 -3.06
N SER A 85 -4.09 -16.03 -1.99
CA SER A 85 -5.40 -16.27 -1.35
C SER A 85 -6.09 -14.96 -1.01
N GLY A 86 -7.34 -14.74 -1.50
CA GLY A 86 -8.12 -13.55 -1.24
C GLY A 86 -7.66 -12.28 -2.00
N VAL A 87 -6.79 -12.40 -3.00
CA VAL A 87 -6.50 -11.29 -3.93
C VAL A 87 -7.71 -10.99 -4.79
N ILE A 88 -8.07 -9.70 -4.90
CA ILE A 88 -9.17 -9.22 -5.74
C ILE A 88 -8.68 -8.10 -6.65
N ILE A 89 -8.82 -8.28 -7.96
CA ILE A 89 -8.48 -7.30 -8.98
C ILE A 89 -9.76 -6.92 -9.75
N GLY A 90 -10.21 -5.67 -9.55
CA GLY A 90 -11.45 -5.16 -10.13
C GLY A 90 -11.36 -4.87 -11.64
N GLU A 91 -12.52 -4.67 -12.25
CA GLU A 91 -12.72 -4.60 -13.71
C GLU A 91 -11.84 -3.60 -14.44
N THR A 92 -11.76 -2.37 -13.94
CA THR A 92 -11.05 -1.27 -14.61
C THR A 92 -9.65 -1.03 -14.04
N SER A 93 -9.11 -2.02 -13.31
CA SER A 93 -7.71 -1.98 -12.84
C SER A 93 -6.76 -2.02 -14.02
N ILE A 94 -5.72 -1.18 -13.96
CA ILE A 94 -4.60 -1.18 -14.90
C ILE A 94 -3.35 -1.49 -14.08
N ILE A 95 -2.65 -2.53 -14.46
CA ILE A 95 -1.44 -3.00 -13.77
C ILE A 95 -0.29 -2.99 -14.77
N GLY A 96 0.76 -2.27 -14.47
CA GLY A 96 1.97 -2.13 -15.26
C GLY A 96 2.84 -3.38 -15.26
N ASN A 97 4.11 -3.20 -15.53
CA ASN A 97 5.08 -4.29 -15.62
C ASN A 97 5.77 -4.53 -14.28
N ASN A 98 6.15 -5.79 -14.03
CA ASN A 98 6.92 -6.22 -12.84
C ASN A 98 6.24 -5.89 -11.50
N VAL A 99 4.92 -5.81 -11.46
CA VAL A 99 4.15 -5.58 -10.24
C VAL A 99 4.06 -6.88 -9.44
N THR A 100 4.22 -6.77 -8.11
CA THR A 100 4.07 -7.87 -7.17
C THR A 100 2.92 -7.60 -6.21
N LEU A 101 2.00 -8.55 -6.09
CA LEU A 101 0.93 -8.56 -5.09
C LEU A 101 1.08 -9.74 -4.15
N TYR A 102 0.72 -9.53 -2.89
CA TYR A 102 0.64 -10.60 -1.90
C TYR A 102 -0.82 -10.96 -1.59
N GLN A 103 -1.00 -12.02 -0.81
CA GLN A 103 -2.32 -12.50 -0.40
C GLN A 103 -3.20 -11.39 0.22
N GLY A 104 -4.50 -11.48 -0.02
CA GLY A 104 -5.49 -10.57 0.55
C GLY A 104 -5.48 -9.13 0.00
N VAL A 105 -4.64 -8.81 -0.99
CA VAL A 105 -4.64 -7.50 -1.65
C VAL A 105 -5.95 -7.27 -2.40
N THR A 106 -6.51 -6.06 -2.29
CA THR A 106 -7.69 -5.65 -3.04
C THR A 106 -7.39 -4.41 -3.88
N LEU A 107 -7.57 -4.50 -5.19
CA LEU A 107 -7.63 -3.37 -6.11
C LEU A 107 -9.09 -3.08 -6.40
N GLY A 108 -9.71 -2.23 -5.56
CA GLY A 108 -11.16 -2.00 -5.50
C GLY A 108 -11.58 -0.63 -6.02
N GLY A 109 -12.86 -0.49 -6.30
CA GLY A 109 -13.51 0.79 -6.61
C GLY A 109 -14.16 1.39 -5.36
N THR A 110 -14.52 2.69 -5.44
CA THR A 110 -15.12 3.45 -4.33
C THR A 110 -16.64 3.51 -4.34
N GLY A 111 -17.33 2.70 -5.14
CA GLY A 111 -18.77 2.72 -5.09
C GLY A 111 -19.48 2.42 -6.42
N LYS A 112 -20.56 3.16 -6.71
CA LYS A 112 -21.50 2.90 -7.82
C LYS A 112 -21.11 3.58 -9.14
N GLU A 113 -19.92 4.16 -9.23
CA GLU A 113 -19.47 4.87 -10.43
C GLU A 113 -19.31 3.92 -11.63
N THR A 114 -19.72 4.40 -12.79
CA THR A 114 -19.49 3.74 -14.08
C THR A 114 -18.16 4.23 -14.68
N GLY A 115 -17.49 3.41 -15.49
CA GLY A 115 -16.21 3.76 -16.10
C GLY A 115 -15.01 3.40 -15.23
N LYS A 116 -13.95 4.22 -15.30
CA LYS A 116 -12.70 4.01 -14.53
C LYS A 116 -12.97 4.26 -13.04
N ARG A 117 -12.95 3.18 -12.23
CA ARG A 117 -13.24 3.20 -10.79
C ARG A 117 -12.25 2.39 -9.95
N HIS A 118 -11.37 1.63 -10.58
CA HIS A 118 -10.31 0.85 -9.92
C HIS A 118 -8.95 1.48 -10.16
N PRO A 119 -7.97 1.21 -9.31
CA PRO A 119 -6.67 1.87 -9.37
C PRO A 119 -5.86 1.54 -10.63
N THR A 120 -4.91 2.42 -10.92
CA THR A 120 -3.81 2.19 -11.84
C THR A 120 -2.56 1.94 -11.02
N ILE A 121 -1.90 0.83 -11.25
CA ILE A 121 -0.64 0.44 -10.60
C ILE A 121 0.44 0.51 -11.67
N GLU A 122 1.41 1.40 -11.49
CA GLU A 122 2.51 1.56 -12.43
C GLU A 122 3.56 0.45 -12.30
N ASP A 123 4.67 0.60 -13.05
CA ASP A 123 5.72 -0.41 -13.12
C ASP A 123 6.48 -0.57 -11.81
N ASN A 124 6.95 -1.78 -11.52
CA ASN A 124 7.79 -2.14 -10.38
C ASN A 124 7.16 -1.86 -9.00
N VAL A 125 5.85 -1.75 -8.91
CA VAL A 125 5.15 -1.55 -7.64
C VAL A 125 5.02 -2.87 -6.88
N MET A 126 5.21 -2.80 -5.56
CA MET A 126 4.96 -3.92 -4.64
C MET A 126 3.82 -3.56 -3.68
N ILE A 127 2.82 -4.44 -3.60
CA ILE A 127 1.68 -4.29 -2.70
C ILE A 127 1.65 -5.48 -1.75
N SER A 128 1.96 -5.22 -0.47
CA SER A 128 2.12 -6.24 0.55
C SER A 128 0.80 -6.82 1.05
N ALA A 129 0.90 -7.88 1.83
CA ALA A 129 -0.22 -8.69 2.30
C ALA A 129 -1.36 -7.88 2.92
N GLY A 130 -2.58 -8.16 2.48
CA GLY A 130 -3.80 -7.57 3.03
C GLY A 130 -4.05 -6.10 2.70
N ALA A 131 -3.18 -5.43 1.96
CA ALA A 131 -3.37 -4.02 1.59
C ALA A 131 -4.60 -3.82 0.69
N LYS A 132 -5.28 -2.68 0.85
CA LYS A 132 -6.46 -2.29 0.08
C LYS A 132 -6.19 -0.98 -0.65
N ILE A 133 -6.33 -0.98 -1.96
CA ILE A 133 -6.20 0.20 -2.81
C ILE A 133 -7.60 0.48 -3.38
N LEU A 134 -8.24 1.55 -2.92
CA LEU A 134 -9.66 1.79 -3.18
C LEU A 134 -9.88 3.13 -3.87
N GLY A 135 -10.08 3.11 -5.18
CA GLY A 135 -10.31 4.30 -6.01
C GLY A 135 -9.68 4.22 -7.39
N SER A 136 -9.92 5.25 -8.19
CA SER A 136 -9.46 5.33 -9.59
C SER A 136 -8.12 6.04 -9.77
N PHE A 137 -7.40 6.31 -8.68
CA PHE A 137 -6.10 6.99 -8.66
C PHE A 137 -4.93 6.07 -9.04
N THR A 138 -3.74 6.65 -9.11
CA THR A 138 -2.51 5.97 -9.53
C THR A 138 -1.59 5.72 -8.34
N ILE A 139 -1.00 4.52 -8.30
CA ILE A 139 0.17 4.19 -7.49
C ILE A 139 1.38 4.27 -8.41
N GLY A 140 2.24 5.25 -8.15
CA GLY A 140 3.38 5.58 -8.99
C GLY A 140 4.48 4.52 -8.98
N THR A 141 5.26 4.53 -10.03
CA THR A 141 6.36 3.59 -10.32
C THR A 141 7.32 3.42 -9.13
N ASN A 142 7.81 2.21 -8.92
CA ASN A 142 8.76 1.84 -7.85
C ASN A 142 8.23 2.04 -6.42
N SER A 143 6.94 2.24 -6.23
CA SER A 143 6.37 2.44 -4.90
C SER A 143 6.11 1.13 -4.18
N LYS A 144 6.11 1.18 -2.84
CA LYS A 144 5.82 0.05 -1.95
C LYS A 144 4.61 0.39 -1.08
N ILE A 145 3.65 -0.53 -1.00
CA ILE A 145 2.51 -0.42 -0.09
C ILE A 145 2.68 -1.47 1.00
N GLY A 146 2.76 -1.01 2.24
CA GLY A 146 2.96 -1.87 3.41
C GLY A 146 1.78 -2.78 3.70
N ALA A 147 2.03 -3.87 4.42
CA ALA A 147 1.02 -4.86 4.76
C ALA A 147 -0.14 -4.22 5.57
N GLY A 148 -1.37 -4.63 5.26
CA GLY A 148 -2.59 -4.14 5.91
C GLY A 148 -2.94 -2.67 5.64
N SER A 149 -2.20 -1.96 4.82
CA SER A 149 -2.46 -0.54 4.53
C SER A 149 -3.74 -0.35 3.73
N VAL A 150 -4.43 0.78 3.97
CA VAL A 150 -5.61 1.19 3.20
C VAL A 150 -5.31 2.51 2.50
N VAL A 151 -5.06 2.44 1.20
CA VAL A 151 -4.72 3.59 0.35
C VAL A 151 -5.98 4.10 -0.32
N LEU A 152 -6.25 5.40 -0.14
CA LEU A 152 -7.47 6.07 -0.61
C LEU A 152 -7.18 7.26 -1.53
N GLU A 153 -5.90 7.54 -1.78
CA GLU A 153 -5.45 8.67 -2.61
C GLU A 153 -4.20 8.31 -3.41
N GLU A 154 -3.84 9.18 -4.34
CA GLU A 154 -2.72 8.99 -5.25
C GLU A 154 -1.38 8.89 -4.50
N VAL A 155 -0.53 7.98 -4.97
CA VAL A 155 0.82 7.78 -4.44
C VAL A 155 1.84 8.15 -5.51
N PRO A 156 2.69 9.16 -5.26
CA PRO A 156 3.77 9.51 -6.18
C PRO A 156 4.77 8.38 -6.39
N PRO A 157 5.57 8.40 -7.47
CA PRO A 157 6.64 7.42 -7.69
C PRO A 157 7.67 7.39 -6.55
N ASN A 158 8.31 6.23 -6.37
CA ASN A 158 9.39 6.00 -5.40
C ASN A 158 8.97 6.28 -3.95
N CYS A 159 7.72 6.00 -3.60
CA CYS A 159 7.18 6.22 -2.26
C CYS A 159 6.90 4.92 -1.53
N THR A 160 7.05 4.94 -0.21
CA THR A 160 6.56 3.88 0.67
C THR A 160 5.36 4.40 1.46
N VAL A 161 4.26 3.63 1.42
CA VAL A 161 3.00 3.97 2.10
C VAL A 161 2.67 2.90 3.13
N VAL A 162 2.30 3.31 4.34
CA VAL A 162 1.85 2.40 5.41
C VAL A 162 0.69 2.98 6.19
N GLY A 163 -0.10 2.12 6.83
CA GLY A 163 -1.14 2.50 7.80
C GLY A 163 -2.57 2.53 7.25
N VAL A 164 -3.51 2.88 8.13
CA VAL A 164 -4.96 2.99 7.88
C VAL A 164 -5.45 4.29 8.52
N PRO A 165 -5.76 5.33 7.70
CA PRO A 165 -5.48 5.43 6.26
C PRO A 165 -3.98 5.43 5.94
N GLY A 166 -3.62 5.04 4.70
CA GLY A 166 -2.24 4.96 4.23
C GLY A 166 -1.58 6.34 4.18
N ARG A 167 -0.37 6.45 4.73
CA ARG A 167 0.44 7.68 4.72
C ARG A 167 1.80 7.39 4.07
N ILE A 168 2.30 8.35 3.32
CA ILE A 168 3.66 8.28 2.75
C ILE A 168 4.65 8.48 3.90
N VAL A 169 5.46 7.44 4.17
CA VAL A 169 6.48 7.44 5.24
C VAL A 169 7.90 7.58 4.71
N LYS A 170 8.11 7.31 3.42
CA LYS A 170 9.42 7.40 2.78
C LYS A 170 9.26 7.84 1.33
N ARG A 171 10.12 8.76 0.89
CA ARG A 171 10.31 9.12 -0.52
C ARG A 171 11.77 8.86 -0.86
N GLU A 172 12.02 7.98 -1.79
CA GLU A 172 13.37 7.67 -2.27
C GLU A 172 13.57 8.31 -3.64
N ASN A 173 14.72 8.95 -3.84
CA ASN A 173 15.12 9.45 -5.15
C ASN A 173 15.79 8.35 -5.99
N GLU A 174 16.02 7.17 -5.42
CA GLU A 174 16.69 6.05 -6.07
C GLU A 174 15.71 4.91 -6.36
N THR A 175 15.96 4.21 -7.47
CA THR A 175 15.20 3.02 -7.87
C THR A 175 15.37 1.93 -6.83
N ILE A 176 14.26 1.44 -6.27
CA ILE A 176 14.28 0.32 -5.33
C ILE A 176 14.76 -0.94 -6.09
N PRO A 177 15.82 -1.64 -5.63
CA PRO A 177 16.26 -2.87 -6.27
C PRO A 177 15.12 -3.89 -6.36
N ARG A 178 14.97 -4.55 -7.52
CA ARG A 178 13.93 -5.58 -7.76
C ARG A 178 13.91 -6.69 -6.71
N GLU A 179 15.04 -6.96 -6.08
CA GLU A 179 15.27 -8.06 -5.14
C GLU A 179 14.81 -7.73 -3.71
N SER A 180 14.55 -6.46 -3.41
CA SER A 180 14.11 -6.07 -2.05
C SER A 180 12.63 -6.35 -1.86
N MET A 181 12.28 -7.59 -1.55
CA MET A 181 10.94 -8.00 -1.09
C MET A 181 10.74 -7.73 0.41
N ASP A 182 11.44 -6.76 0.97
CA ASP A 182 11.36 -6.41 2.38
C ASP A 182 9.98 -5.81 2.72
N GLN A 183 9.22 -6.53 3.54
CA GLN A 183 7.91 -6.15 4.05
C GLN A 183 7.96 -5.77 5.54
N ILE A 184 9.12 -5.90 6.20
CA ILE A 184 9.24 -5.88 7.66
C ILE A 184 9.82 -4.57 8.15
N HIS A 185 10.84 -4.03 7.47
CA HIS A 185 11.54 -2.81 7.88
C HIS A 185 10.87 -1.55 7.32
N LEU A 186 9.58 -1.39 7.59
CA LEU A 186 8.81 -0.21 7.20
C LEU A 186 8.73 0.78 8.38
N PRO A 187 8.85 2.11 8.15
CA PRO A 187 8.65 3.11 9.19
C PRO A 187 7.25 3.02 9.79
N ASP A 188 7.15 3.25 11.10
CA ASP A 188 5.87 3.31 11.81
C ASP A 188 5.48 4.79 12.02
N PRO A 189 4.53 5.33 11.23
CA PRO A 189 4.13 6.73 11.31
C PRO A 189 3.43 7.07 12.61
N ILE A 190 2.75 6.11 13.25
CA ILE A 190 2.07 6.34 14.54
C ILE A 190 3.11 6.53 15.65
N LYS A 191 4.17 5.75 15.63
CA LYS A 191 5.26 5.88 16.60
C LYS A 191 5.96 7.24 16.47
N GLU A 192 6.19 7.71 15.26
CA GLU A 192 6.79 9.04 15.02
C GLU A 192 5.85 10.16 15.49
N ASP A 193 4.56 10.09 15.18
CA ASP A 193 3.55 11.05 15.64
C ASP A 193 3.49 11.11 17.18
N ILE A 194 3.48 9.94 17.86
CA ILE A 194 3.49 9.86 19.33
C ILE A 194 4.75 10.49 19.89
N GLN A 195 5.92 10.21 19.34
CA GLN A 195 7.19 10.81 19.80
C GLN A 195 7.18 12.34 19.65
N ASN A 196 6.66 12.86 18.54
CA ASN A 196 6.55 14.29 18.30
C ASN A 196 5.58 14.95 19.28
N LEU A 197 4.43 14.33 19.54
CA LEU A 197 3.47 14.80 20.54
C LEU A 197 4.07 14.78 21.97
N GLN A 198 4.83 13.75 22.33
CA GLN A 198 5.50 13.67 23.62
C GLN A 198 6.52 14.80 23.80
N ARG A 199 7.33 15.09 22.74
CA ARG A 199 8.29 16.23 22.77
C ARG A 199 7.57 17.56 22.94
N ALA A 200 6.53 17.81 22.14
CA ALA A 200 5.74 19.05 22.24
C ALA A 200 5.09 19.21 23.63
N ASN A 201 4.55 18.13 24.19
CA ASN A 201 3.95 18.16 25.54
C ASN A 201 4.99 18.45 26.62
N SER A 202 6.19 17.86 26.53
CA SER A 202 7.29 18.13 27.45
C SER A 202 7.74 19.60 27.39
N GLU A 203 7.82 20.17 26.17
CA GLU A 203 8.17 21.58 25.99
C GLU A 203 7.11 22.51 26.59
N LEU A 204 5.83 22.24 26.35
CA LEU A 204 4.73 23.00 26.95
C LEU A 204 4.74 22.92 28.49
N THR A 205 5.01 21.75 29.04
CA THR A 205 5.11 21.56 30.49
C THR A 205 6.25 22.41 31.08
N ASN A 206 7.42 22.44 30.44
CA ASN A 206 8.54 23.27 30.88
C ASN A 206 8.18 24.76 30.82
N ARG A 207 7.58 25.23 29.73
CA ARG A 207 7.14 26.63 29.63
C ARG A 207 6.11 27.02 30.72
N LEU A 208 5.17 26.14 31.06
CA LEU A 208 4.22 26.33 32.14
C LEU A 208 4.94 26.48 33.49
N LEU A 209 5.92 25.65 33.78
CA LEU A 209 6.72 25.73 35.02
C LEU A 209 7.50 27.04 35.10
N ASP A 210 8.08 27.50 34.00
CA ASP A 210 8.79 28.78 33.93
C ASP A 210 7.83 29.94 34.19
N MET A 211 6.68 29.95 33.54
CA MET A 211 5.64 30.98 33.77
C MET A 211 5.15 30.97 35.22
N GLU A 212 4.93 29.80 35.81
CA GLU A 212 4.53 29.72 37.23
C GLU A 212 5.59 30.31 38.17
N ASN A 213 6.86 30.07 37.88
CA ASN A 213 7.96 30.63 38.66
C ASN A 213 8.04 32.16 38.51
N GLU A 214 7.89 32.68 37.30
CA GLU A 214 7.82 34.12 37.06
C GLU A 214 6.66 34.77 37.83
N ILE A 215 5.47 34.18 37.76
CA ILE A 215 4.30 34.67 38.48
C ILE A 215 4.54 34.66 39.99
N ARG A 216 5.16 33.61 40.52
CA ARG A 216 5.53 33.53 41.95
C ARG A 216 6.52 34.65 42.34
N GLN A 217 7.48 34.93 41.48
CA GLN A 217 8.45 36.00 41.73
C GLN A 217 7.79 37.39 41.72
N LEU A 218 7.00 37.64 40.68
CA LEU A 218 6.25 38.93 40.59
C LEU A 218 5.32 39.16 41.78
N LYS A 219 4.65 38.10 42.27
CA LYS A 219 3.81 38.22 43.47
C LYS A 219 4.61 38.57 44.74
N LYS A 220 5.82 37.98 44.90
CA LYS A 220 6.73 38.30 46.03
C LYS A 220 7.22 39.75 45.95
N ASP A 221 7.63 40.18 44.78
CA ASP A 221 8.12 41.52 44.54
C ASP A 221 7.04 42.59 44.81
N ARG A 222 5.81 42.33 44.37
CA ARG A 222 4.67 43.18 44.68
C ARG A 222 4.38 43.27 46.19
N GLN A 223 4.39 42.15 46.91
CA GLN A 223 4.18 42.13 48.35
C GLN A 223 5.28 42.89 49.10
N ASN A 224 6.52 42.80 48.65
CA ASN A 224 7.64 43.54 49.22
C ASN A 224 7.51 45.06 49.00
N GLN A 225 7.07 45.48 47.80
CA GLN A 225 6.81 46.89 47.51
C GLN A 225 5.65 47.47 48.35
N GLU A 226 4.56 46.72 48.55
CA GLU A 226 3.44 47.12 49.40
C GLU A 226 3.86 47.25 50.87
N ARG A 227 4.74 46.38 51.37
CA ARG A 227 5.30 46.46 52.75
C ARG A 227 6.22 47.68 52.91
N GLN A 228 7.06 47.98 51.92
CA GLN A 228 7.91 49.18 51.96
C GLN A 228 7.08 50.47 51.98
N LYS A 229 6.05 50.62 51.14
CA LYS A 229 5.16 51.76 51.12
C LYS A 229 4.41 52.00 52.46
N ASN A 230 3.99 50.89 53.11
CA ASN A 230 3.29 51.01 54.41
C ASN A 230 4.24 51.41 55.57
N ASN A 231 5.55 51.09 55.46
CA ASN A 231 6.56 51.51 56.46
C ASN A 231 7.06 52.94 56.28
N GLU A 232 6.91 53.56 55.10
CA GLU A 232 7.26 54.97 54.84
C GLU A 232 6.13 55.90 55.15
N THR A 233 4.94 55.41 55.46
CA THR A 233 3.75 56.24 55.80
C THR A 233 3.43 56.26 57.28
N LEU A 234 4.25 55.67 58.13
CA LEU A 234 4.24 55.74 59.60
C LEU A 234 5.39 56.59 60.13
#